data_104c1fc732cfc69fdac85e05cfc7885a
#
_entry.id   104c1fc732cfc69fdac85e05cfc7885a
#
_cell.length_a   1.000
_cell.length_b   1.000
_cell.length_c   1.000
_cell.angle_alpha   90.00
_cell.angle_beta   90.00
_cell.angle_gamma   90.00
#
_symmetry.space_group_name_H-M   'P 1'
#
loop_
_entity.id
_entity.type
_entity.pdbx_description
1 polymer ?
#
loop_
_entity_poly.entity_id
_entity_poly.type
_entity_poly.pdbx_seq_one_letter_code
_entity_poly.pdbx_strand_id
1 'polypeptide(L)'
;MKLKKVNEFVRYQEITNLYKHKGCLTNDYLYNDAAYLINQGRLLEFCGKNNAFLFVKKYDCLRVYYYLNDLTETYDFDLDENLVVEILFRGSHGIPVTVIGFLSRCGFNEHLRRDQYCGIYKDLQTTNMAVGVFIQKAKDLEEIRMACDLFNNSFDRFSGDYIDKDIHESLYENGSIWVAKDSVGNFAGALHQTIENGIAWISHVSVLQTFRGKGVGQALLNKFVKHNHKDDKSRYMLWVQAKNEPAVKMYQKYGFKYLGKSTISMIKIK
;
A
#
# COMPACT_ATOMS: atom_id res chain seq x y z
N MET A 1 -25.94 4.70 9.03
CA MET A 1 -25.21 3.75 9.92
C MET A 1 -24.57 4.52 11.08
N LYS A 2 -24.59 4.00 12.34
CA LYS A 2 -23.93 4.65 13.48
C LYS A 2 -22.73 3.82 13.92
N LEU A 3 -21.53 4.37 13.74
CA LEU A 3 -20.28 3.74 14.17
C LEU A 3 -20.09 3.89 15.68
N LYS A 4 -19.50 2.86 16.30
CA LYS A 4 -19.08 2.86 17.70
C LYS A 4 -17.56 2.78 17.76
N LYS A 5 -16.97 3.43 18.75
CA LYS A 5 -15.52 3.35 18.98
C LYS A 5 -15.20 2.02 19.66
N VAL A 6 -14.16 1.33 19.16
CA VAL A 6 -13.56 0.18 19.84
C VAL A 6 -12.56 0.73 20.86
N ASN A 7 -12.86 0.59 22.16
CA ASN A 7 -12.05 1.19 23.23
C ASN A 7 -11.05 0.20 23.86
N GLU A 8 -11.27 -1.11 23.66
CA GLU A 8 -10.48 -2.16 24.31
C GLU A 8 -10.19 -3.29 23.31
N PHE A 9 -9.01 -3.91 23.45
CA PHE A 9 -8.61 -5.02 22.57
C PHE A 9 -9.52 -6.25 22.72
N VAL A 10 -10.06 -6.47 23.93
CA VAL A 10 -11.04 -7.54 24.19
C VAL A 10 -12.28 -7.37 23.27
N ARG A 11 -12.75 -6.13 23.07
CA ARG A 11 -13.87 -5.88 22.17
C ARG A 11 -13.56 -6.26 20.72
N TYR A 12 -12.35 -5.98 20.24
CA TYR A 12 -11.92 -6.44 18.91
C TYR A 12 -11.93 -7.97 18.84
N GLN A 13 -11.44 -8.65 19.87
CA GLN A 13 -11.46 -10.12 19.93
C GLN A 13 -12.89 -10.68 19.96
N GLU A 14 -13.80 -10.09 20.69
CA GLU A 14 -15.23 -10.49 20.70
C GLU A 14 -15.82 -10.43 19.29
N ILE A 15 -15.59 -9.33 18.54
CA ILE A 15 -16.08 -9.17 17.18
C ILE A 15 -15.47 -10.26 16.27
N THR A 16 -14.16 -10.45 16.34
CA THR A 16 -13.48 -11.46 15.53
C THR A 16 -13.99 -12.87 15.84
N ASN A 17 -14.15 -13.21 17.10
CA ASN A 17 -14.64 -14.53 17.51
C ASN A 17 -16.09 -14.77 17.10
N LEU A 18 -16.94 -13.72 17.14
CA LEU A 18 -18.36 -13.84 16.81
C LEU A 18 -18.58 -13.98 15.28
N TYR A 19 -17.83 -13.24 14.46
CA TYR A 19 -18.10 -13.16 13.03
C TYR A 19 -17.11 -13.96 12.15
N LYS A 20 -15.88 -14.20 12.61
CA LYS A 20 -14.86 -14.90 11.84
C LYS A 20 -14.91 -16.41 12.09
N HIS A 21 -15.85 -17.07 11.43
CA HIS A 21 -15.98 -18.53 11.49
C HIS A 21 -15.79 -19.16 10.08
N LYS A 22 -15.90 -20.48 9.98
CA LYS A 22 -15.74 -21.21 8.71
C LYS A 22 -16.75 -20.73 7.67
N GLY A 23 -16.24 -20.27 6.53
CA GLY A 23 -17.05 -19.74 5.43
C GLY A 23 -17.20 -18.21 5.44
N CYS A 24 -16.81 -17.52 6.50
CA CYS A 24 -16.78 -16.06 6.52
C CYS A 24 -15.82 -15.52 5.45
N LEU A 25 -16.30 -14.56 4.65
CA LEU A 25 -15.45 -13.77 3.75
C LEU A 25 -14.94 -12.55 4.52
N THR A 26 -13.63 -12.36 4.56
CA THR A 26 -13.03 -11.27 5.32
C THR A 26 -11.77 -10.75 4.66
N ASN A 27 -11.53 -9.43 4.77
CA ASN A 27 -10.26 -8.77 4.46
C ASN A 27 -9.54 -8.30 5.74
N ASP A 28 -9.93 -8.80 6.91
CA ASP A 28 -9.30 -8.38 8.17
C ASP A 28 -7.92 -9.00 8.35
N TYR A 29 -6.92 -8.14 8.53
CA TYR A 29 -5.54 -8.45 8.91
C TYR A 29 -5.01 -7.50 10.00
N LEU A 30 -5.92 -6.89 10.76
CA LEU A 30 -5.60 -5.85 11.76
C LEU A 30 -5.00 -6.40 13.06
N TYR A 31 -4.97 -7.72 13.27
CA TYR A 31 -4.65 -8.31 14.58
C TYR A 31 -3.40 -7.71 15.24
N ASN A 32 -2.32 -7.53 14.48
CA ASN A 32 -1.06 -6.98 14.99
C ASN A 32 -1.12 -5.48 15.27
N ASP A 33 -2.00 -4.75 14.60
CA ASP A 33 -2.11 -3.29 14.67
C ASP A 33 -3.30 -2.85 15.54
N ALA A 34 -4.23 -3.77 15.85
CA ALA A 34 -5.49 -3.44 16.50
C ALA A 34 -5.29 -2.72 17.83
N ALA A 35 -4.40 -3.22 18.70
CA ALA A 35 -4.10 -2.59 19.99
C ALA A 35 -3.57 -1.16 19.83
N TYR A 36 -2.67 -0.94 18.87
CA TYR A 36 -2.16 0.40 18.57
C TYR A 36 -3.27 1.33 18.04
N LEU A 37 -4.09 0.86 17.10
CA LEU A 37 -5.20 1.65 16.53
C LEU A 37 -6.26 2.01 17.58
N ILE A 38 -6.54 1.09 18.52
CA ILE A 38 -7.44 1.31 19.64
C ILE A 38 -6.88 2.40 20.57
N ASN A 39 -5.60 2.31 20.95
CA ASN A 39 -4.94 3.30 21.80
C ASN A 39 -4.94 4.70 21.18
N GLN A 40 -4.83 4.78 19.84
CA GLN A 40 -4.94 6.03 19.10
C GLN A 40 -6.40 6.49 18.87
N GLY A 41 -7.38 5.69 19.32
CA GLY A 41 -8.81 6.00 19.11
C GLY A 41 -9.23 6.01 17.65
N ARG A 42 -8.55 5.25 16.80
CA ARG A 42 -8.73 5.23 15.34
C ARG A 42 -9.54 4.03 14.84
N LEU A 43 -9.88 3.08 15.72
CA LEU A 43 -10.68 1.90 15.37
C LEU A 43 -12.13 2.09 15.76
N LEU A 44 -13.03 1.94 14.77
CA LEU A 44 -14.49 2.01 14.94
C LEU A 44 -15.10 0.70 14.47
N GLU A 45 -16.30 0.39 14.95
CA GLU A 45 -17.07 -0.81 14.61
C GLU A 45 -18.50 -0.52 14.18
N PHE A 46 -19.04 -1.40 13.36
CA PHE A 46 -20.45 -1.62 13.17
C PHE A 46 -20.72 -3.13 13.09
N CYS A 47 -21.59 -3.62 13.98
CA CYS A 47 -22.01 -5.01 14.02
C CYS A 47 -23.48 -5.12 13.62
N GLY A 48 -23.75 -5.81 12.50
CA GLY A 48 -25.07 -6.22 12.06
C GLY A 48 -25.47 -7.58 12.63
N LYS A 49 -26.53 -8.17 12.08
CA LYS A 49 -26.99 -9.50 12.52
C LYS A 49 -26.02 -10.61 12.11
N ASN A 50 -25.62 -10.64 10.86
CA ASN A 50 -24.76 -11.70 10.29
C ASN A 50 -23.38 -11.16 9.86
N ASN A 51 -23.27 -9.86 9.60
CA ASN A 51 -22.06 -9.21 9.07
C ASN A 51 -21.54 -8.16 10.06
N ALA A 52 -20.22 -7.95 10.07
CA ALA A 52 -19.61 -6.88 10.84
C ALA A 52 -18.56 -6.13 10.01
N PHE A 53 -18.36 -4.88 10.37
CA PHE A 53 -17.39 -3.99 9.72
C PHE A 53 -16.57 -3.27 10.78
N LEU A 54 -15.26 -3.23 10.54
CA LEU A 54 -14.33 -2.41 11.28
C LEU A 54 -13.86 -1.26 10.37
N PHE A 55 -13.71 -0.08 10.96
CA PHE A 55 -13.32 1.12 10.25
C PHE A 55 -12.07 1.69 10.90
N VAL A 56 -11.01 1.87 10.13
CA VAL A 56 -9.77 2.50 10.58
C VAL A 56 -9.69 3.89 9.98
N LYS A 57 -9.70 4.90 10.85
CA LYS A 57 -9.53 6.29 10.42
C LYS A 57 -8.09 6.50 9.92
N LYS A 58 -7.96 6.90 8.66
CA LYS A 58 -6.68 7.18 8.01
C LYS A 58 -6.80 8.44 7.17
N TYR A 59 -6.23 9.54 7.65
CA TYR A 59 -6.29 10.88 7.03
C TYR A 59 -7.74 11.33 6.78
N ASP A 60 -8.16 11.39 5.53
CA ASP A 60 -9.45 11.85 5.07
C ASP A 60 -10.38 10.71 4.63
N CYS A 61 -10.08 9.48 5.01
CA CYS A 61 -10.90 8.32 4.69
C CYS A 61 -11.00 7.34 5.86
N LEU A 62 -12.00 6.48 5.79
CA LEU A 62 -12.11 5.29 6.61
C LEU A 62 -11.75 4.06 5.78
N ARG A 63 -10.72 3.32 6.20
CA ARG A 63 -10.41 1.99 5.69
C ARG A 63 -11.39 1.00 6.29
N VAL A 64 -12.11 0.26 5.44
CA VAL A 64 -13.16 -0.67 5.86
C VAL A 64 -12.65 -2.10 5.79
N TYR A 65 -12.75 -2.79 6.91
CA TYR A 65 -12.52 -4.22 7.06
C TYR A 65 -13.85 -4.90 7.34
N TYR A 66 -14.07 -6.06 6.76
CA TYR A 66 -15.36 -6.72 6.82
C TYR A 66 -15.25 -8.17 7.26
N TYR A 67 -16.34 -8.66 7.84
CA TYR A 67 -16.67 -10.05 8.08
C TYR A 67 -18.06 -10.29 7.48
N LEU A 68 -18.12 -11.00 6.36
CA LEU A 68 -19.36 -11.24 5.61
C LEU A 68 -19.74 -12.71 5.71
N ASN A 69 -20.86 -12.99 6.36
CA ASN A 69 -21.47 -14.31 6.49
C ASN A 69 -22.79 -14.40 5.72
N ASP A 70 -23.42 -13.27 5.42
CA ASP A 70 -24.63 -13.17 4.61
C ASP A 70 -24.49 -12.05 3.57
N LEU A 71 -24.38 -12.45 2.32
CA LEU A 71 -24.24 -11.53 1.19
C LEU A 71 -25.58 -11.00 0.67
N THR A 72 -26.72 -11.47 1.22
CA THR A 72 -28.06 -10.97 0.85
C THR A 72 -28.42 -9.68 1.58
N GLU A 73 -27.80 -9.44 2.75
CA GLU A 73 -27.96 -8.19 3.49
C GLU A 73 -27.42 -7.00 2.69
N THR A 74 -28.01 -5.84 2.89
CA THR A 74 -27.54 -4.57 2.33
C THR A 74 -27.31 -3.57 3.44
N TYR A 75 -26.30 -2.72 3.27
CA TYR A 75 -25.93 -1.71 4.26
C TYR A 75 -25.85 -0.35 3.60
N ASP A 76 -26.50 0.62 4.19
CA ASP A 76 -26.31 2.01 3.81
C ASP A 76 -25.16 2.61 4.63
N PHE A 77 -24.04 2.78 3.96
CA PHE A 77 -22.84 3.44 4.50
C PHE A 77 -22.95 4.96 4.29
N ASP A 78 -24.02 5.57 4.78
CA ASP A 78 -24.18 7.01 4.81
C ASP A 78 -23.34 7.60 5.96
N LEU A 79 -22.09 7.90 5.63
CA LEU A 79 -21.08 8.47 6.53
C LEU A 79 -20.47 9.71 5.87
N ASP A 80 -20.03 10.64 6.72
CA ASP A 80 -19.45 11.91 6.27
C ASP A 80 -18.00 11.79 5.76
N GLU A 81 -17.45 10.59 5.71
CA GLU A 81 -16.08 10.31 5.23
C GLU A 81 -16.08 9.46 3.97
N ASN A 82 -15.03 9.59 3.18
CA ASN A 82 -14.74 8.67 2.09
C ASN A 82 -14.42 7.28 2.65
N LEU A 83 -14.96 6.24 2.04
CA LEU A 83 -14.75 4.86 2.45
C LEU A 83 -13.89 4.12 1.43
N VAL A 84 -12.94 3.34 1.92
CA VAL A 84 -12.04 2.55 1.09
C VAL A 84 -11.98 1.12 1.60
N VAL A 85 -12.30 0.17 0.72
CA VAL A 85 -12.15 -1.27 0.96
C VAL A 85 -11.04 -1.79 0.08
N GLU A 86 -10.10 -2.54 0.62
CA GLU A 86 -9.11 -3.26 -0.18
C GLU A 86 -9.37 -4.77 -0.10
N ILE A 87 -9.50 -5.40 -1.25
CA ILE A 87 -9.77 -6.84 -1.40
C ILE A 87 -8.53 -7.50 -1.95
N LEU A 88 -7.88 -8.34 -1.14
CA LEU A 88 -6.75 -9.15 -1.57
C LEU A 88 -7.25 -10.45 -2.20
N PHE A 89 -6.71 -10.84 -3.35
CA PHE A 89 -7.03 -12.11 -3.98
C PHE A 89 -5.83 -12.72 -4.71
N ARG A 90 -5.92 -14.01 -5.00
CA ARG A 90 -4.94 -14.71 -5.85
C ARG A 90 -5.52 -14.88 -7.24
N GLY A 91 -4.74 -14.55 -8.27
CA GLY A 91 -5.18 -14.66 -9.67
C GLY A 91 -5.62 -16.07 -10.06
N SER A 92 -5.03 -17.13 -9.45
CA SER A 92 -5.42 -18.53 -9.65
C SER A 92 -6.84 -18.86 -9.16
N HIS A 93 -7.40 -18.07 -8.23
CA HIS A 93 -8.78 -18.24 -7.72
C HIS A 93 -9.78 -17.29 -8.39
N GLY A 94 -9.32 -16.49 -9.35
CA GLY A 94 -10.13 -15.49 -10.03
C GLY A 94 -10.41 -14.24 -9.17
N ILE A 95 -11.12 -13.31 -9.78
CA ILE A 95 -11.54 -12.06 -9.13
C ILE A 95 -12.69 -12.39 -8.15
N PRO A 96 -12.71 -11.86 -6.93
CA PRO A 96 -13.74 -12.13 -5.91
C PRO A 96 -15.06 -11.40 -6.23
N VAL A 97 -15.71 -11.80 -7.32
CA VAL A 97 -16.91 -11.14 -7.86
C VAL A 97 -18.08 -11.06 -6.88
N THR A 98 -18.21 -12.05 -5.98
CA THR A 98 -19.26 -12.07 -4.97
C THR A 98 -19.11 -10.94 -3.95
N VAL A 99 -17.89 -10.71 -3.46
CA VAL A 99 -17.59 -9.62 -2.53
C VAL A 99 -17.70 -8.27 -3.23
N ILE A 100 -17.20 -8.16 -4.45
CA ILE A 100 -17.30 -6.93 -5.27
C ILE A 100 -18.80 -6.61 -5.49
N GLY A 101 -19.62 -7.60 -5.89
CA GLY A 101 -21.04 -7.40 -6.08
C GLY A 101 -21.79 -6.97 -4.81
N PHE A 102 -21.42 -7.54 -3.65
CA PHE A 102 -21.95 -7.12 -2.36
C PHE A 102 -21.61 -5.64 -2.08
N LEU A 103 -20.33 -5.28 -2.18
CA LEU A 103 -19.88 -3.90 -1.93
C LEU A 103 -20.49 -2.91 -2.92
N SER A 104 -20.67 -3.30 -4.19
CA SER A 104 -21.33 -2.45 -5.19
C SER A 104 -22.78 -2.16 -4.82
N ARG A 105 -23.53 -3.14 -4.29
CA ARG A 105 -24.88 -2.89 -3.76
C ARG A 105 -24.89 -1.98 -2.55
N CYS A 106 -23.79 -1.92 -1.80
CA CYS A 106 -23.60 -0.98 -0.68
C CYS A 106 -23.08 0.40 -1.14
N GLY A 107 -23.00 0.66 -2.46
CA GLY A 107 -22.60 1.94 -3.03
C GLY A 107 -21.11 2.15 -3.26
N PHE A 108 -20.31 1.09 -3.15
CA PHE A 108 -18.88 1.16 -3.49
C PHE A 108 -18.66 0.92 -5.00
N ASN A 109 -17.68 1.62 -5.57
CA ASN A 109 -17.25 1.45 -6.96
C ASN A 109 -15.81 0.96 -7.01
N GLU A 110 -15.47 0.12 -8.00
CA GLU A 110 -14.09 -0.23 -8.26
C GLU A 110 -13.27 1.01 -8.57
N HIS A 111 -12.09 1.11 -7.96
CA HIS A 111 -11.22 2.27 -8.11
C HIS A 111 -9.91 1.90 -8.81
N LEU A 112 -9.09 1.05 -8.19
CA LEU A 112 -7.84 0.60 -8.78
C LEU A 112 -7.50 -0.84 -8.40
N ARG A 113 -6.68 -1.47 -9.27
CA ARG A 113 -6.07 -2.77 -9.02
C ARG A 113 -4.57 -2.63 -8.93
N ARG A 114 -3.97 -3.33 -7.95
CA ARG A 114 -2.51 -3.48 -7.83
C ARG A 114 -2.13 -4.95 -7.91
N ASP A 115 -1.00 -5.22 -8.53
CA ASP A 115 -0.40 -6.54 -8.64
C ASP A 115 0.91 -6.59 -7.84
N GLN A 116 1.15 -7.69 -7.12
CA GLN A 116 2.35 -7.89 -6.33
C GLN A 116 3.45 -8.52 -7.18
N TYR A 117 4.62 -7.93 -7.15
CA TYR A 117 5.81 -8.43 -7.82
C TYR A 117 6.91 -8.77 -6.84
N CYS A 118 7.72 -9.78 -7.19
CA CYS A 118 8.92 -10.17 -6.46
C CYS A 118 10.12 -10.26 -7.40
N GLY A 119 11.23 -9.71 -6.96
CA GLY A 119 12.56 -9.94 -7.54
C GLY A 119 13.40 -10.81 -6.60
N ILE A 120 14.13 -11.78 -7.14
CA ILE A 120 15.15 -12.55 -6.42
C ILE A 120 16.49 -12.09 -6.96
N TYR A 121 17.44 -11.75 -6.09
CA TYR A 121 18.71 -11.10 -6.48
C TYR A 121 19.40 -11.75 -7.67
N LYS A 122 19.59 -13.07 -7.66
CA LYS A 122 20.24 -13.83 -8.74
C LYS A 122 19.55 -13.70 -10.10
N ASP A 123 18.25 -13.35 -10.13
CA ASP A 123 17.46 -13.24 -11.36
C ASP A 123 17.34 -11.78 -11.84
N LEU A 124 17.84 -10.82 -11.03
CA LEU A 124 17.73 -9.40 -11.36
C LEU A 124 18.79 -8.97 -12.35
N GLN A 125 18.37 -8.18 -13.32
CA GLN A 125 19.25 -7.59 -14.33
C GLN A 125 19.62 -6.16 -13.91
N THR A 126 20.79 -5.99 -13.29
CA THR A 126 21.32 -4.66 -13.04
C THR A 126 21.64 -3.98 -14.37
N THR A 127 20.91 -2.93 -14.66
CA THR A 127 21.14 -2.11 -15.86
C THR A 127 22.23 -1.07 -15.59
N ASN A 128 22.89 -0.57 -16.66
CA ASN A 128 23.84 0.53 -16.53
C ASN A 128 23.18 1.73 -15.83
N MET A 129 23.93 2.34 -14.92
CA MET A 129 23.46 3.54 -14.21
C MET A 129 23.20 4.68 -15.21
N ALA A 130 22.16 5.47 -14.93
CA ALA A 130 21.95 6.72 -15.66
C ALA A 130 23.18 7.61 -15.51
N VAL A 131 23.70 8.07 -16.63
CA VAL A 131 24.89 8.96 -16.64
C VAL A 131 24.48 10.29 -16.00
N GLY A 132 25.30 10.78 -15.06
CA GLY A 132 25.07 12.07 -14.41
C GLY A 132 23.97 12.09 -13.36
N VAL A 133 23.59 10.92 -12.80
CA VAL A 133 22.65 10.83 -11.69
C VAL A 133 23.33 10.24 -10.45
N PHE A 134 23.17 10.92 -9.32
CA PHE A 134 23.69 10.49 -8.02
C PHE A 134 22.54 10.06 -7.12
N ILE A 135 22.68 8.88 -6.48
CA ILE A 135 21.68 8.31 -5.57
C ILE A 135 22.26 8.25 -4.15
N GLN A 136 21.58 8.87 -3.21
CA GLN A 136 21.98 8.89 -1.80
C GLN A 136 20.75 8.75 -0.89
N LYS A 137 20.97 8.48 0.39
CA LYS A 137 19.92 8.65 1.41
C LYS A 137 19.58 10.13 1.54
N ALA A 138 18.29 10.43 1.83
CA ALA A 138 17.90 11.79 2.13
C ALA A 138 18.76 12.32 3.30
N LYS A 139 19.37 13.49 3.12
CA LYS A 139 20.36 14.05 4.04
C LYS A 139 19.74 14.94 5.13
N ASP A 140 18.50 15.38 4.93
CA ASP A 140 17.76 16.27 5.83
C ASP A 140 16.24 16.14 5.62
N LEU A 141 15.47 16.80 6.49
CA LEU A 141 14.01 16.82 6.43
C LEU A 141 13.45 17.52 5.18
N GLU A 142 14.22 18.43 4.58
CA GLU A 142 13.81 19.08 3.33
C GLU A 142 13.79 18.09 2.17
N GLU A 143 14.80 17.23 2.05
CA GLU A 143 14.81 16.17 1.04
C GLU A 143 13.73 15.11 1.31
N ILE A 144 13.42 14.80 2.58
CA ILE A 144 12.27 13.95 2.94
C ILE A 144 10.97 14.59 2.46
N ARG A 145 10.77 15.90 2.74
CA ARG A 145 9.57 16.62 2.31
C ARG A 145 9.42 16.60 0.79
N MET A 146 10.48 16.90 0.05
CA MET A 146 10.47 16.87 -1.42
C MET A 146 10.10 15.48 -1.97
N ALA A 147 10.64 14.42 -1.36
CA ALA A 147 10.32 13.04 -1.75
C ALA A 147 8.85 12.70 -1.45
N CYS A 148 8.36 13.03 -0.25
CA CYS A 148 6.97 12.77 0.14
C CYS A 148 5.97 13.57 -0.71
N ASP A 149 6.26 14.84 -1.00
CA ASP A 149 5.44 15.66 -1.91
C ASP A 149 5.39 15.05 -3.31
N LEU A 150 6.54 14.56 -3.83
CA LEU A 150 6.58 13.87 -5.12
C LEU A 150 5.73 12.57 -5.08
N PHE A 151 5.79 11.78 -4.01
CA PHE A 151 4.98 10.57 -3.87
C PHE A 151 3.50 10.92 -3.77
N ASN A 152 3.11 11.83 -2.89
CA ASN A 152 1.71 12.23 -2.67
C ASN A 152 1.06 12.82 -3.94
N ASN A 153 1.86 13.45 -4.82
CA ASN A 153 1.40 13.93 -6.12
C ASN A 153 1.40 12.86 -7.22
N SER A 154 2.12 11.75 -7.03
CA SER A 154 2.27 10.70 -8.05
C SER A 154 1.37 9.50 -7.82
N PHE A 155 0.98 9.23 -6.59
CA PHE A 155 0.21 8.04 -6.20
C PHE A 155 -1.20 8.40 -5.80
N ASP A 156 -2.10 7.42 -5.95
CA ASP A 156 -3.49 7.57 -5.57
C ASP A 156 -3.64 7.61 -4.04
N ARG A 157 -4.31 8.65 -3.53
CA ARG A 157 -4.48 8.87 -2.09
C ARG A 157 -5.30 7.77 -1.39
N PHE A 158 -6.22 7.13 -2.11
CA PHE A 158 -7.07 6.06 -1.56
C PHE A 158 -6.40 4.68 -1.59
N SER A 159 -5.27 4.52 -2.29
CA SER A 159 -4.51 3.26 -2.29
C SER A 159 -3.79 2.98 -0.96
N GLY A 160 -3.73 3.96 -0.06
CA GLY A 160 -3.00 3.88 1.21
C GLY A 160 -1.56 4.33 1.12
N ASP A 161 -1.18 4.86 -0.03
CA ASP A 161 0.20 5.27 -0.33
C ASP A 161 0.48 6.74 0.07
N TYR A 162 -0.52 7.47 0.59
CA TYR A 162 -0.34 8.83 1.08
C TYR A 162 0.55 8.86 2.33
N ILE A 163 1.56 9.72 2.31
CA ILE A 163 2.53 9.91 3.39
C ILE A 163 2.23 11.23 4.10
N ASP A 164 1.85 11.17 5.38
CA ASP A 164 1.60 12.35 6.20
C ASP A 164 2.91 12.96 6.70
N LYS A 165 2.84 14.24 7.02
CA LYS A 165 3.95 15.00 7.60
C LYS A 165 4.39 14.45 8.96
N ASP A 166 3.47 13.86 9.71
CA ASP A 166 3.72 13.31 11.05
C ASP A 166 4.80 12.23 11.08
N ILE A 167 5.04 11.55 9.93
CA ILE A 167 6.05 10.49 9.86
C ILE A 167 7.36 10.92 9.19
N HIS A 168 7.51 12.19 8.78
CA HIS A 168 8.71 12.66 8.08
C HIS A 168 9.99 12.50 8.91
N GLU A 169 9.93 12.81 10.21
CA GLU A 169 11.07 12.61 11.12
C GLU A 169 11.47 11.14 11.21
N SER A 170 10.49 10.25 11.38
CA SER A 170 10.72 8.82 11.43
C SER A 170 11.31 8.28 10.11
N LEU A 171 10.85 8.77 8.94
CA LEU A 171 11.42 8.40 7.64
C LEU A 171 12.88 8.84 7.50
N TYR A 172 13.23 10.00 8.04
CA TYR A 172 14.60 10.51 8.08
C TYR A 172 15.49 9.67 9.00
N GLU A 173 15.08 9.49 10.25
CA GLU A 173 15.81 8.72 11.26
C GLU A 173 16.07 7.28 10.82
N ASN A 174 15.08 6.63 10.22
CA ASN A 174 15.19 5.27 9.70
C ASN A 174 15.97 5.18 8.37
N GLY A 175 16.32 6.31 7.76
CA GLY A 175 16.99 6.35 6.45
C GLY A 175 16.20 5.61 5.37
N SER A 176 14.86 5.74 5.39
CA SER A 176 13.95 4.96 4.51
C SER A 176 13.87 5.52 3.10
N ILE A 177 14.31 6.77 2.89
CA ILE A 177 14.18 7.49 1.62
C ILE A 177 15.53 7.58 0.91
N TRP A 178 15.52 7.18 -0.35
CA TRP A 178 16.60 7.43 -1.31
C TRP A 178 16.20 8.58 -2.22
N VAL A 179 17.11 9.51 -2.47
CA VAL A 179 16.92 10.61 -3.41
C VAL A 179 17.88 10.49 -4.57
N ALA A 180 17.37 10.81 -5.76
CA ALA A 180 18.14 10.95 -6.98
C ALA A 180 18.36 12.42 -7.29
N LYS A 181 19.59 12.80 -7.63
CA LYS A 181 19.97 14.15 -8.03
C LYS A 181 20.75 14.10 -9.35
N ASP A 182 20.62 15.16 -10.15
CA ASP A 182 21.46 15.34 -11.33
C ASP A 182 22.89 15.79 -10.97
N SER A 183 23.73 16.01 -11.97
CA SER A 183 25.12 16.40 -11.80
C SER A 183 25.35 17.77 -11.17
N VAL A 184 24.33 18.62 -11.15
CA VAL A 184 24.37 19.93 -10.52
C VAL A 184 23.61 20.00 -9.18
N GLY A 185 23.12 18.83 -8.71
CA GLY A 185 22.50 18.69 -7.41
C GLY A 185 20.96 18.88 -7.38
N ASN A 186 20.30 19.06 -8.53
CA ASN A 186 18.85 19.20 -8.58
C ASN A 186 18.18 17.85 -8.25
N PHE A 187 17.09 17.88 -7.48
CA PHE A 187 16.28 16.73 -7.19
C PHE A 187 15.62 16.18 -8.46
N ALA A 188 15.78 14.90 -8.71
CA ALA A 188 15.29 14.22 -9.90
C ALA A 188 14.23 13.15 -9.63
N GLY A 189 14.20 12.60 -8.42
CA GLY A 189 13.26 11.56 -8.03
C GLY A 189 13.61 10.94 -6.69
N ALA A 190 12.78 10.03 -6.20
CA ALA A 190 12.99 9.36 -4.93
C ALA A 190 12.45 7.93 -4.93
N LEU A 191 12.95 7.12 -3.97
CA LEU A 191 12.47 5.80 -3.63
C LEU A 191 12.31 5.70 -2.11
N HIS A 192 11.14 5.26 -1.65
CA HIS A 192 10.86 4.88 -0.27
C HIS A 192 10.93 3.37 -0.14
N GLN A 193 11.71 2.90 0.82
CA GLN A 193 11.83 1.48 1.16
C GLN A 193 11.29 1.19 2.55
N THR A 194 10.74 -0.02 2.75
CA THR A 194 10.44 -0.58 4.07
C THR A 194 11.06 -1.97 4.19
N ILE A 195 11.26 -2.43 5.42
CA ILE A 195 11.73 -3.79 5.69
C ILE A 195 10.65 -4.48 6.52
N GLU A 196 10.09 -5.55 5.98
CA GLU A 196 9.04 -6.33 6.64
C GLU A 196 9.47 -7.80 6.71
N ASN A 197 9.56 -8.36 7.90
CA ASN A 197 9.99 -9.75 8.12
C ASN A 197 11.31 -10.09 7.41
N GLY A 198 12.26 -9.14 7.39
CA GLY A 198 13.56 -9.29 6.74
C GLY A 198 13.56 -9.18 5.22
N ILE A 199 12.42 -8.89 4.60
CA ILE A 199 12.26 -8.67 3.17
C ILE A 199 12.24 -7.16 2.89
N ALA A 200 13.01 -6.72 1.89
CA ALA A 200 13.02 -5.33 1.47
C ALA A 200 11.88 -5.05 0.48
N TRP A 201 11.09 -4.01 0.77
CA TRP A 201 9.98 -3.56 -0.05
C TRP A 201 10.27 -2.21 -0.70
N ILE A 202 9.86 -2.07 -1.94
CA ILE A 202 9.73 -0.77 -2.60
C ILE A 202 8.32 -0.30 -2.32
N SER A 203 8.18 0.62 -1.36
CA SER A 203 6.89 1.22 -1.01
C SER A 203 6.48 2.26 -2.05
N HIS A 204 7.42 3.13 -2.43
CA HIS A 204 7.19 4.16 -3.46
C HIS A 204 8.45 4.32 -4.31
N VAL A 205 8.28 4.58 -5.60
CA VAL A 205 9.32 5.12 -6.47
C VAL A 205 8.68 6.08 -7.46
N SER A 206 9.20 7.29 -7.52
CA SER A 206 8.72 8.30 -8.47
C SER A 206 9.87 9.16 -8.97
N VAL A 207 9.74 9.60 -10.23
CA VAL A 207 10.71 10.42 -10.94
C VAL A 207 9.98 11.65 -11.48
N LEU A 208 10.56 12.83 -11.24
CA LEU A 208 10.05 14.07 -11.81
C LEU A 208 9.91 13.97 -13.33
N GLN A 209 8.86 14.55 -13.87
CA GLN A 209 8.51 14.44 -15.31
C GLN A 209 9.69 14.81 -16.22
N THR A 210 10.43 15.86 -15.89
CA THR A 210 11.61 16.35 -16.63
C THR A 210 12.77 15.38 -16.68
N PHE A 211 12.81 14.39 -15.77
CA PHE A 211 13.84 13.36 -15.64
C PHE A 211 13.37 11.96 -16.07
N ARG A 212 12.11 11.81 -16.49
CA ARG A 212 11.59 10.53 -16.99
C ARG A 212 12.27 10.13 -18.30
N GLY A 213 12.38 8.83 -18.54
CA GLY A 213 13.04 8.27 -19.73
C GLY A 213 14.59 8.30 -19.68
N LYS A 214 15.19 8.96 -18.67
CA LYS A 214 16.66 9.10 -18.54
C LYS A 214 17.30 8.05 -17.61
N GLY A 215 16.59 6.97 -17.26
CA GLY A 215 17.11 5.87 -16.44
C GLY A 215 17.13 6.13 -14.92
N VAL A 216 16.61 7.25 -14.44
CA VAL A 216 16.62 7.63 -13.00
C VAL A 216 15.92 6.57 -12.13
N GLY A 217 14.74 6.08 -12.55
CA GLY A 217 14.02 5.04 -11.84
C GLY A 217 14.83 3.73 -11.73
N GLN A 218 15.53 3.34 -12.79
CA GLN A 218 16.42 2.17 -12.78
C GLN A 218 17.61 2.37 -11.86
N ALA A 219 18.20 3.57 -11.83
CA ALA A 219 19.30 3.90 -10.92
C ALA A 219 18.87 3.82 -9.45
N LEU A 220 17.67 4.29 -9.11
CA LEU A 220 17.06 4.14 -7.78
C LEU A 220 16.86 2.66 -7.42
N LEU A 221 16.34 1.84 -8.34
CA LEU A 221 16.18 0.39 -8.13
C LEU A 221 17.53 -0.30 -7.93
N ASN A 222 18.54 0.01 -8.75
CA ASN A 222 19.88 -0.55 -8.60
C ASN A 222 20.46 -0.23 -7.21
N LYS A 223 20.30 1.01 -6.74
CA LYS A 223 20.79 1.42 -5.42
C LYS A 223 20.07 0.69 -4.30
N PHE A 224 18.73 0.58 -4.40
CA PHE A 224 17.90 -0.15 -3.44
C PHE A 224 18.30 -1.63 -3.37
N VAL A 225 18.41 -2.31 -4.50
CA VAL A 225 18.80 -3.73 -4.58
C VAL A 225 20.19 -3.93 -3.99
N LYS A 226 21.19 -3.11 -4.42
CA LYS A 226 22.57 -3.21 -3.92
C LYS A 226 22.66 -2.96 -2.41
N HIS A 227 21.88 -2.02 -1.86
CA HIS A 227 21.89 -1.71 -0.42
C HIS A 227 21.30 -2.83 0.42
N ASN A 228 20.26 -3.48 -0.08
CA ASN A 228 19.52 -4.52 0.67
C ASN A 228 19.97 -5.95 0.30
N HIS A 229 21.01 -6.07 -0.51
CA HIS A 229 21.57 -7.36 -0.86
C HIS A 229 22.27 -8.01 0.34
N LYS A 230 21.94 -9.26 0.62
CA LYS A 230 22.58 -10.10 1.63
C LYS A 230 23.22 -11.34 1.00
N ASP A 231 22.49 -11.99 0.10
CA ASP A 231 22.87 -13.19 -0.62
C ASP A 231 22.06 -13.32 -1.92
N ASP A 232 22.36 -14.35 -2.72
CA ASP A 232 21.70 -14.64 -4.00
C ASP A 232 20.19 -14.95 -3.86
N LYS A 233 19.72 -15.25 -2.65
CA LYS A 233 18.31 -15.54 -2.33
C LYS A 233 17.57 -14.31 -1.82
N SER A 234 18.24 -13.17 -1.67
CA SER A 234 17.61 -11.92 -1.21
C SER A 234 16.41 -11.58 -2.08
N ARG A 235 15.29 -11.28 -1.41
CA ARG A 235 14.01 -10.99 -2.05
C ARG A 235 13.64 -9.53 -1.91
N TYR A 236 13.07 -9.00 -2.98
CA TYR A 236 12.59 -7.63 -3.08
C TYR A 236 11.15 -7.64 -3.53
N MET A 237 10.31 -6.91 -2.84
CA MET A 237 8.87 -6.93 -3.07
C MET A 237 8.34 -5.54 -3.42
N LEU A 238 7.29 -5.50 -4.20
CA LEU A 238 6.56 -4.28 -4.49
C LEU A 238 5.10 -4.56 -4.85
N TRP A 239 4.28 -3.53 -4.71
CA TRP A 239 2.98 -3.45 -5.34
C TRP A 239 3.02 -2.42 -6.46
N VAL A 240 2.43 -2.73 -7.60
CA VAL A 240 2.32 -1.80 -8.72
C VAL A 240 0.90 -1.75 -9.24
N GLN A 241 0.41 -0.58 -9.56
CA GLN A 241 -0.89 -0.41 -10.20
C GLN A 241 -0.90 -1.14 -11.55
N ALA A 242 -1.85 -2.07 -11.74
CA ALA A 242 -1.89 -2.97 -12.90
C ALA A 242 -1.94 -2.20 -14.25
N LYS A 243 -2.55 -1.01 -14.27
CA LYS A 243 -2.64 -0.13 -15.45
C LYS A 243 -1.40 0.76 -15.67
N ASN A 244 -0.42 0.75 -14.74
CA ASN A 244 0.82 1.53 -14.90
C ASN A 244 1.83 0.74 -15.76
N GLU A 245 1.52 0.62 -17.06
CA GLU A 245 2.35 -0.14 -18.01
C GLU A 245 3.83 0.26 -18.01
N PRO A 246 4.21 1.55 -17.94
CA PRO A 246 5.63 1.93 -17.89
C PRO A 246 6.36 1.35 -16.68
N ALA A 247 5.74 1.39 -15.50
CA ALA A 247 6.33 0.83 -14.29
C ALA A 247 6.38 -0.71 -14.34
N VAL A 248 5.30 -1.36 -14.77
CA VAL A 248 5.24 -2.82 -14.95
C VAL A 248 6.33 -3.30 -15.89
N LYS A 249 6.47 -2.69 -17.08
CA LYS A 249 7.53 -3.02 -18.05
C LYS A 249 8.92 -2.80 -17.46
N MET A 250 9.13 -1.72 -16.71
CA MET A 250 10.41 -1.46 -16.03
C MET A 250 10.76 -2.56 -15.03
N TYR A 251 9.83 -2.94 -14.15
CA TYR A 251 10.07 -4.00 -13.17
C TYR A 251 10.29 -5.37 -13.81
N GLN A 252 9.48 -5.73 -14.83
CA GLN A 252 9.64 -6.98 -15.57
C GLN A 252 11.01 -7.06 -16.28
N LYS A 253 11.41 -5.97 -16.95
CA LYS A 253 12.74 -5.88 -17.59
C LYS A 253 13.87 -5.99 -16.57
N TYR A 254 13.67 -5.52 -15.34
CA TYR A 254 14.62 -5.63 -14.24
C TYR A 254 14.71 -7.06 -13.65
N GLY A 255 13.74 -7.93 -13.95
CA GLY A 255 13.68 -9.31 -13.49
C GLY A 255 12.64 -9.60 -12.41
N PHE A 256 11.79 -8.60 -12.04
CA PHE A 256 10.67 -8.84 -11.14
C PHE A 256 9.58 -9.66 -11.83
N LYS A 257 8.99 -10.60 -11.09
CA LYS A 257 7.92 -11.49 -11.59
C LYS A 257 6.64 -11.27 -10.77
N TYR A 258 5.50 -11.30 -11.44
CA TYR A 258 4.20 -11.29 -10.78
C TYR A 258 4.02 -12.53 -9.90
N LEU A 259 3.58 -12.33 -8.65
CA LEU A 259 3.44 -13.41 -7.65
C LEU A 259 2.08 -14.10 -7.66
N GLY A 260 1.19 -13.75 -8.58
CA GLY A 260 -0.17 -14.26 -8.55
C GLY A 260 -1.04 -13.66 -7.43
N LYS A 261 -0.60 -12.58 -6.78
CA LYS A 261 -1.38 -11.83 -5.79
C LYS A 261 -1.75 -10.46 -6.32
N SER A 262 -3.01 -10.09 -6.14
CA SER A 262 -3.53 -8.79 -6.55
C SER A 262 -4.43 -8.22 -5.47
N THR A 263 -4.61 -6.90 -5.48
CA THR A 263 -5.64 -6.21 -4.72
C THR A 263 -6.57 -5.43 -5.65
N ILE A 264 -7.83 -5.32 -5.26
CA ILE A 264 -8.79 -4.38 -5.82
C ILE A 264 -9.21 -3.44 -4.69
N SER A 265 -9.04 -2.14 -4.91
CA SER A 265 -9.60 -1.13 -4.04
C SER A 265 -10.99 -0.75 -4.55
N MET A 266 -11.97 -0.73 -3.66
CA MET A 266 -13.29 -0.19 -3.90
C MET A 266 -13.50 1.04 -3.03
N ILE A 267 -14.11 2.07 -3.58
CA ILE A 267 -14.32 3.33 -2.87
C ILE A 267 -15.80 3.74 -2.91
N LYS A 268 -16.24 4.38 -1.83
CA LYS A 268 -17.48 5.15 -1.77
C LYS A 268 -17.09 6.58 -1.39
N ILE A 269 -17.21 7.49 -2.34
CA ILE A 269 -16.91 8.90 -2.17
C ILE A 269 -18.15 9.57 -1.59
N LYS A 270 -17.92 10.49 -0.63
CA LYS A 270 -18.93 11.32 0.00
C LYS A 270 -19.58 12.25 -1.02
#